data_b5f406a2c16e1b62657abf4b2d2c6d2f
#
_entry.id   b5f406a2c16e1b62657abf4b2d2c6d2f
#
_cell.length_a   1.000
_cell.length_b   1.000
_cell.length_c   1.000
_cell.angle_alpha   90.00
_cell.angle_beta   90.00
_cell.angle_gamma   90.00
#
_symmetry.space_group_name_H-M   'P 1'
#
loop_
_entity.id
_entity.type
_entity.pdbx_description
1 polymer ?
#
loop_
_entity_poly.entity_id
_entity_poly.type
_entity_poly.pdbx_seq_one_letter_code
_entity_poly.pdbx_strand_id
1 'polypeptide(L)'
;PVPVVPFTLQYLFTMLAGLFLGSRRGMISVVAYMLLGLAGLPIFSEGGGIWYIFKPSFGYIIGFCLGTYVTGLIAERLKQKTVFHYLLANLAGLMIVYACGMFYYYVICNYVIDTPIGIWPLILYCFLLAVPGDIALSVLGAVIAKRVRPVVLQYLFDSKSNVRLETEELAK
;
A
#
# COMPACT_ATOMS: atom_id res chain seq x y z
N PRO A 1 -11.05 -2.60 -25.95
CA PRO A 1 -11.11 -3.31 -24.68
C PRO A 1 -10.47 -2.44 -23.60
N VAL A 2 -11.24 -2.11 -22.55
CA VAL A 2 -10.71 -1.33 -21.42
C VAL A 2 -9.76 -2.25 -20.65
N PRO A 3 -8.49 -1.88 -20.41
CA PRO A 3 -7.59 -2.71 -19.61
C PRO A 3 -8.12 -2.76 -18.18
N VAL A 4 -8.52 -3.94 -17.73
CA VAL A 4 -9.00 -4.17 -16.37
C VAL A 4 -7.77 -4.15 -15.43
N VAL A 5 -7.85 -3.40 -14.34
CA VAL A 5 -6.80 -3.43 -13.32
C VAL A 5 -6.78 -4.82 -12.69
N PRO A 6 -5.67 -5.57 -12.77
CA PRO A 6 -5.63 -6.93 -12.24
C PRO A 6 -5.78 -6.90 -10.72
N PHE A 7 -6.67 -7.75 -10.19
CA PHE A 7 -6.75 -8.00 -8.76
C PHE A 7 -5.45 -8.65 -8.27
N THR A 8 -4.79 -8.04 -7.33
CA THR A 8 -3.52 -8.53 -6.79
C THR A 8 -3.51 -8.51 -5.28
N LEU A 9 -2.74 -9.42 -4.67
CA LEU A 9 -2.48 -9.38 -3.23
C LEU A 9 -1.56 -8.23 -2.81
N GLN A 10 -1.12 -7.40 -3.74
CA GLN A 10 -0.21 -6.28 -3.50
C GLN A 10 -0.77 -5.31 -2.45
N TYR A 11 -2.07 -5.01 -2.53
CA TYR A 11 -2.76 -4.19 -1.54
C TYR A 11 -2.66 -4.77 -0.12
N LEU A 12 -2.85 -6.10 0.04
CA LEU A 12 -2.70 -6.76 1.34
C LEU A 12 -1.32 -6.53 1.95
N PHE A 13 -0.26 -6.75 1.17
CA PHE A 13 1.10 -6.59 1.68
C PHE A 13 1.45 -5.14 1.97
N THR A 14 1.00 -4.19 1.17
CA THR A 14 1.26 -2.77 1.40
C THR A 14 0.55 -2.25 2.66
N MET A 15 -0.72 -2.63 2.90
CA MET A 15 -1.39 -2.25 4.15
C MET A 15 -0.77 -2.93 5.37
N LEU A 16 -0.36 -4.21 5.28
CA LEU A 16 0.34 -4.89 6.37
C LEU A 16 1.68 -4.22 6.69
N ALA A 17 2.41 -3.75 5.66
CA ALA A 17 3.61 -2.94 5.87
C ALA A 17 3.31 -1.67 6.69
N GLY A 18 2.22 -0.95 6.38
CA GLY A 18 1.77 0.20 7.16
C GLY A 18 1.40 -0.17 8.60
N LEU A 19 0.65 -1.27 8.78
CA LEU A 19 0.20 -1.73 10.10
C LEU A 19 1.34 -2.22 11.00
N PHE A 20 2.36 -2.87 10.46
CA PHE A 20 3.45 -3.48 11.22
C PHE A 20 4.64 -2.54 11.41
N LEU A 21 5.10 -1.90 10.34
CA LEU A 21 6.28 -1.03 10.35
C LEU A 21 5.94 0.41 10.75
N GLY A 22 4.65 0.76 10.74
CA GLY A 22 4.18 2.12 10.97
C GLY A 22 4.19 2.99 9.72
N SER A 23 3.81 4.25 9.88
CA SER A 23 3.57 5.18 8.77
C SER A 23 4.82 5.41 7.90
N ARG A 24 5.91 5.88 8.51
CA ARG A 24 7.13 6.27 7.77
C ARG A 24 7.87 5.07 7.19
N ARG A 25 8.11 4.01 8.00
CA ARG A 25 8.89 2.85 7.56
C ARG A 25 8.11 2.01 6.56
N GLY A 26 6.79 1.85 6.77
CA GLY A 26 5.90 1.19 5.83
C GLY A 26 5.91 1.89 4.48
N MET A 27 5.76 3.23 4.45
CA MET A 27 5.84 4.00 3.21
C MET A 27 7.20 3.83 2.52
N ILE A 28 8.33 3.95 3.27
CA ILE A 28 9.67 3.79 2.70
C ILE A 28 9.85 2.41 2.07
N SER A 29 9.34 1.34 2.68
CA SER A 29 9.43 -0.02 2.11
C SER A 29 8.65 -0.14 0.80
N VAL A 30 7.47 0.48 0.70
CA VAL A 30 6.66 0.48 -0.53
C VAL A 30 7.29 1.38 -1.61
N VAL A 31 7.88 2.52 -1.23
CA VAL A 31 8.65 3.36 -2.16
C VAL A 31 9.88 2.62 -2.69
N ALA A 32 10.61 1.91 -1.83
CA ALA A 32 11.73 1.08 -2.27
C ALA A 32 11.29 -0.01 -3.27
N TYR A 33 10.16 -0.70 -2.99
CA TYR A 33 9.55 -1.62 -3.94
C TYR A 33 9.25 -0.95 -5.29
N MET A 34 8.63 0.23 -5.27
CA MET A 34 8.32 1.00 -6.49
C MET A 34 9.60 1.35 -7.27
N LEU A 35 10.64 1.82 -6.59
CA LEU A 35 11.92 2.18 -7.23
C LEU A 35 12.62 0.97 -7.83
N LEU A 36 12.63 -0.18 -7.15
CA LEU A 36 13.18 -1.43 -7.67
C LEU A 36 12.44 -1.90 -8.93
N GLY A 37 11.10 -1.80 -8.94
CA GLY A 37 10.30 -2.10 -10.12
C GLY A 37 10.60 -1.17 -11.30
N LEU A 38 10.77 0.12 -11.05
CA LEU A 38 11.15 1.11 -12.08
C LEU A 38 12.59 0.92 -12.58
N ALA A 39 13.49 0.42 -11.73
CA ALA A 39 14.86 0.08 -12.12
C ALA A 39 14.94 -1.14 -13.06
N GLY A 40 13.82 -1.81 -13.32
CA GLY A 40 13.72 -2.90 -14.31
C GLY A 40 13.46 -4.29 -13.72
N LEU A 41 13.35 -4.42 -12.40
CA LEU A 41 12.95 -5.70 -11.80
C LEU A 41 11.48 -6.00 -12.15
N PRO A 42 11.15 -7.20 -12.63
CA PRO A 42 9.79 -7.58 -13.05
C PRO A 42 8.91 -7.94 -11.84
N ILE A 43 8.72 -6.98 -10.94
CA ILE A 43 8.00 -7.15 -9.67
C ILE A 43 6.60 -6.52 -9.66
N PHE A 44 6.25 -5.74 -10.68
CA PHE A 44 4.89 -5.25 -10.88
C PHE A 44 4.03 -6.31 -11.59
N SER A 45 2.72 -6.18 -11.54
CA SER A 45 1.77 -7.14 -12.13
C SER A 45 1.98 -7.41 -13.62
N GLU A 46 2.55 -6.45 -14.35
CA GLU A 46 2.80 -6.55 -15.80
C GLU A 46 4.28 -6.32 -16.16
N GLY A 47 5.20 -6.70 -15.28
CA GLY A 47 6.64 -6.57 -15.49
C GLY A 47 7.31 -5.49 -14.66
N GLY A 48 8.23 -4.73 -15.25
CA GLY A 48 8.97 -3.64 -14.61
C GLY A 48 9.63 -2.72 -15.62
N GLY A 49 10.41 -1.77 -15.14
CA GLY A 49 11.14 -0.78 -15.93
C GLY A 49 10.50 0.60 -15.93
N ILE A 50 11.29 1.60 -16.36
CA ILE A 50 10.89 3.01 -16.32
C ILE A 50 9.63 3.31 -17.15
N TRP A 51 9.41 2.56 -18.23
CA TRP A 51 8.23 2.71 -19.09
C TRP A 51 6.92 2.32 -18.42
N TYR A 52 6.99 1.65 -17.25
CA TYR A 52 5.81 1.32 -16.46
C TYR A 52 5.06 2.57 -15.97
N ILE A 53 5.73 3.71 -15.89
CA ILE A 53 5.11 5.02 -15.55
C ILE A 53 3.97 5.35 -16.52
N PHE A 54 4.07 4.99 -17.79
CA PHE A 54 3.02 5.25 -18.78
C PHE A 54 1.85 4.26 -18.75
N LYS A 55 1.93 3.24 -17.88
CA LYS A 55 0.80 2.32 -17.69
C LYS A 55 -0.25 2.94 -16.75
N PRO A 56 -1.55 2.82 -17.08
CA PRO A 56 -2.62 3.34 -16.25
C PRO A 56 -2.62 2.79 -14.81
N SER A 57 -2.17 1.54 -14.64
CA SER A 57 -2.05 0.87 -13.32
C SER A 57 -0.98 1.47 -12.41
N PHE A 58 -0.02 2.26 -12.92
CA PHE A 58 1.05 2.85 -12.10
C PHE A 58 0.53 3.80 -11.03
N GLY A 59 -0.60 4.48 -11.27
CA GLY A 59 -1.24 5.33 -10.27
C GLY A 59 -1.63 4.61 -8.98
N TYR A 60 -1.96 3.32 -9.07
CA TYR A 60 -2.22 2.49 -7.89
C TYR A 60 -0.95 2.23 -7.08
N ILE A 61 0.21 2.09 -7.72
CA ILE A 61 1.50 1.92 -7.03
C ILE A 61 1.85 3.19 -6.24
N ILE A 62 1.63 4.37 -6.82
CA ILE A 62 1.74 5.66 -6.11
C ILE A 62 0.74 5.69 -4.95
N GLY A 63 -0.49 5.29 -5.21
CA GLY A 63 -1.56 5.17 -4.21
C GLY A 63 -1.18 4.24 -3.06
N PHE A 64 -0.50 3.13 -3.32
CA PHE A 64 -0.01 2.22 -2.28
C PHE A 64 1.01 2.89 -1.35
N CYS A 65 1.91 3.73 -1.87
CA CYS A 65 2.86 4.47 -1.03
C CYS A 65 2.12 5.40 -0.05
N LEU A 66 1.18 6.20 -0.55
CA LEU A 66 0.40 7.14 0.25
C LEU A 66 -0.60 6.42 1.15
N GLY A 67 -1.29 5.40 0.64
CA GLY A 67 -2.24 4.59 1.40
C GLY A 67 -1.58 3.85 2.56
N THR A 68 -0.40 3.28 2.34
CA THR A 68 0.42 2.65 3.40
C THR A 68 0.78 3.66 4.49
N TYR A 69 1.18 4.88 4.12
CA TYR A 69 1.46 5.94 5.07
C TYR A 69 0.25 6.28 5.93
N VAL A 70 -0.91 6.50 5.31
CA VAL A 70 -2.15 6.85 6.01
C VAL A 70 -2.64 5.70 6.90
N THR A 71 -2.63 4.46 6.41
CA THR A 71 -2.97 3.27 7.20
C THR A 71 -2.08 3.16 8.43
N GLY A 72 -0.76 3.31 8.27
CA GLY A 72 0.21 3.29 9.37
C GLY A 72 -0.02 4.44 10.36
N LEU A 73 -0.25 5.65 9.87
CA LEU A 73 -0.47 6.85 10.69
C LEU A 73 -1.72 6.71 11.58
N ILE A 74 -2.82 6.22 11.01
CA ILE A 74 -4.04 5.95 11.76
C ILE A 74 -3.77 4.86 12.80
N ALA A 75 -3.15 3.74 12.39
CA ALA A 75 -2.85 2.62 13.28
C ALA A 75 -1.91 2.98 14.45
N GLU A 76 -1.00 3.94 14.26
CA GLU A 76 -0.12 4.47 15.31
C GLU A 76 -0.89 5.32 16.33
N ARG A 77 -1.87 6.09 15.88
CA ARG A 77 -2.67 7.00 16.72
C ARG A 77 -3.82 6.32 17.46
N LEU A 78 -4.16 5.10 17.11
CA LEU A 78 -5.27 4.37 17.74
C LEU A 78 -4.97 4.05 19.21
N LYS A 79 -5.84 4.50 20.11
CA LYS A 79 -5.81 4.15 21.54
C LYS A 79 -6.23 2.70 21.77
N GLN A 80 -7.25 2.24 21.06
CA GLN A 80 -7.76 0.87 21.14
C GLN A 80 -7.32 0.05 19.91
N LYS A 81 -6.67 -1.08 20.15
CA LYS A 81 -6.11 -1.97 19.13
C LYS A 81 -7.08 -3.13 18.82
N THR A 82 -8.29 -2.80 18.37
CA THR A 82 -9.30 -3.78 17.97
C THR A 82 -9.27 -4.02 16.47
N VAL A 83 -9.81 -5.17 16.00
CA VAL A 83 -9.93 -5.47 14.57
C VAL A 83 -10.67 -4.36 13.83
N PHE A 84 -11.74 -3.84 14.42
CA PHE A 84 -12.54 -2.78 13.80
C PHE A 84 -11.73 -1.50 13.55
N HIS A 85 -10.88 -1.10 14.48
CA HIS A 85 -10.03 0.09 14.31
C HIS A 85 -8.95 -0.13 13.22
N TYR A 86 -8.36 -1.32 13.14
CA TYR A 86 -7.44 -1.64 12.04
C TYR A 86 -8.14 -1.71 10.69
N LEU A 87 -9.38 -2.21 10.67
CA LEU A 87 -10.21 -2.19 9.47
C LEU A 87 -10.48 -0.76 8.99
N LEU A 88 -10.83 0.15 9.89
CA LEU A 88 -11.01 1.58 9.54
C LEU A 88 -9.72 2.20 8.98
N ALA A 89 -8.56 1.88 9.57
CA ALA A 89 -7.27 2.33 9.07
C ALA A 89 -6.99 1.81 7.64
N ASN A 90 -7.29 0.52 7.39
CA ASN A 90 -7.14 -0.09 6.07
C ASN A 90 -8.08 0.56 5.04
N LEU A 91 -9.35 0.76 5.39
CA LEU A 91 -10.32 1.38 4.49
C LEU A 91 -9.95 2.84 4.15
N ALA A 92 -9.43 3.59 5.13
CA ALA A 92 -8.92 4.94 4.87
C ALA A 92 -7.74 4.93 3.89
N GLY A 93 -6.79 4.00 4.06
CA GLY A 93 -5.70 3.79 3.11
C GLY A 93 -6.19 3.37 1.73
N LEU A 94 -7.19 2.47 1.67
CA LEU A 94 -7.80 2.00 0.42
C LEU A 94 -8.45 3.16 -0.37
N MET A 95 -9.14 4.06 0.30
CA MET A 95 -9.72 5.25 -0.35
C MET A 95 -8.63 6.11 -1.03
N ILE A 96 -7.48 6.27 -0.40
CA ILE A 96 -6.34 6.99 -1.00
C ILE A 96 -5.80 6.24 -2.23
N VAL A 97 -5.67 4.92 -2.14
CA VAL A 97 -5.22 4.09 -3.27
C VAL A 97 -6.15 4.26 -4.47
N TYR A 98 -7.46 4.17 -4.28
CA TYR A 98 -8.42 4.37 -5.36
C TYR A 98 -8.43 5.80 -5.90
N ALA A 99 -8.36 6.80 -5.02
CA ALA A 99 -8.32 8.21 -5.45
C ALA A 99 -7.11 8.46 -6.37
N CYS A 100 -5.91 8.05 -5.95
CA CYS A 100 -4.70 8.19 -6.75
C CYS A 100 -4.74 7.33 -8.02
N GLY A 101 -5.15 6.07 -7.89
CA GLY A 101 -5.19 5.11 -8.99
C GLY A 101 -6.14 5.54 -10.09
N MET A 102 -7.39 5.85 -9.75
CA MET A 102 -8.38 6.27 -10.73
C MET A 102 -8.06 7.62 -11.37
N PHE A 103 -7.56 8.59 -10.58
CA PHE A 103 -7.14 9.88 -11.11
C PHE A 103 -6.01 9.71 -12.14
N TYR A 104 -4.99 8.95 -11.78
CA TYR A 104 -3.87 8.69 -12.69
C TYR A 104 -4.30 7.90 -13.93
N TYR A 105 -5.11 6.87 -13.74
CA TYR A 105 -5.68 6.07 -14.81
C TYR A 105 -6.42 6.94 -15.84
N TYR A 106 -7.28 7.84 -15.33
CA TYR A 106 -8.03 8.77 -16.16
C TYR A 106 -7.10 9.67 -16.99
N VAL A 107 -6.09 10.26 -16.34
CA VAL A 107 -5.13 11.15 -17.01
C VAL A 107 -4.33 10.40 -18.08
N ILE A 108 -3.79 9.24 -17.76
CA ILE A 108 -2.97 8.48 -18.72
C ILE A 108 -3.81 8.01 -19.91
N CYS A 109 -5.00 7.50 -19.70
CA CYS A 109 -5.86 7.02 -20.80
C CYS A 109 -6.34 8.14 -21.72
N ASN A 110 -6.68 9.30 -21.17
CA ASN A 110 -7.28 10.37 -21.96
C ASN A 110 -6.27 11.34 -22.58
N TYR A 111 -5.04 11.44 -22.04
CA TYR A 111 -4.08 12.46 -22.47
C TYR A 111 -2.73 11.90 -22.93
N VAL A 112 -2.42 10.62 -22.67
CA VAL A 112 -1.08 10.07 -22.96
C VAL A 112 -1.13 8.92 -23.96
N ILE A 113 -2.05 7.96 -23.79
CA ILE A 113 -2.08 6.74 -24.62
C ILE A 113 -3.23 6.71 -25.63
N ASP A 114 -3.95 7.82 -25.82
CA ASP A 114 -5.05 7.98 -26.79
C ASP A 114 -6.10 6.86 -26.76
N THR A 115 -6.38 6.32 -25.58
CA THR A 115 -7.44 5.33 -25.33
C THR A 115 -8.48 5.93 -24.38
N PRO A 116 -9.29 6.89 -24.84
CA PRO A 116 -10.14 7.68 -23.96
C PRO A 116 -11.14 6.79 -23.21
N ILE A 117 -11.21 6.99 -21.91
CA ILE A 117 -12.15 6.30 -21.03
C ILE A 117 -13.12 7.31 -20.40
N GLY A 118 -14.42 6.98 -20.44
CA GLY A 118 -15.42 7.75 -19.71
C GLY A 118 -15.36 7.50 -18.20
N ILE A 119 -15.94 8.43 -17.43
CA ILE A 119 -15.96 8.32 -15.95
C ILE A 119 -16.71 7.07 -15.50
N TRP A 120 -17.79 6.70 -16.15
CA TRP A 120 -18.60 5.54 -15.76
C TRP A 120 -17.87 4.19 -15.94
N PRO A 121 -17.27 3.87 -17.10
CA PRO A 121 -16.43 2.70 -17.26
C PRO A 121 -15.25 2.69 -16.26
N LEU A 122 -14.64 3.85 -15.99
CA LEU A 122 -13.56 3.96 -15.01
C LEU A 122 -14.01 3.51 -13.61
N ILE A 123 -15.14 4.02 -13.13
CA ILE A 123 -15.69 3.64 -11.83
C ILE A 123 -16.06 2.14 -11.82
N LEU A 124 -16.68 1.64 -12.86
CA LEU A 124 -17.12 0.25 -12.94
C LEU A 124 -15.94 -0.73 -12.87
N TYR A 125 -14.94 -0.53 -13.73
CA TYR A 125 -13.83 -1.47 -13.88
C TYR A 125 -12.70 -1.27 -12.85
N CYS A 126 -12.43 -0.02 -12.45
CA CYS A 126 -11.32 0.31 -11.57
C CYS A 126 -11.71 0.41 -10.09
N PHE A 127 -12.99 0.48 -9.79
CA PHE A 127 -13.49 0.59 -8.41
C PHE A 127 -14.49 -0.52 -8.09
N LEU A 128 -15.65 -0.54 -8.72
CA LEU A 128 -16.76 -1.40 -8.31
C LEU A 128 -16.42 -2.90 -8.37
N LEU A 129 -15.64 -3.30 -9.37
CA LEU A 129 -15.24 -4.70 -9.55
C LEU A 129 -14.15 -5.13 -8.55
N ALA A 130 -13.25 -4.22 -8.16
CA ALA A 130 -12.14 -4.50 -7.24
C ALA A 130 -12.51 -4.40 -5.76
N VAL A 131 -13.42 -3.49 -5.40
CA VAL A 131 -13.81 -3.20 -4.01
C VAL A 131 -14.21 -4.41 -3.18
N PRO A 132 -15.03 -5.38 -3.64
CA PRO A 132 -15.40 -6.54 -2.84
C PRO A 132 -14.19 -7.37 -2.40
N GLY A 133 -13.23 -7.58 -3.30
CA GLY A 133 -11.98 -8.28 -3.00
C GLY A 133 -11.10 -7.51 -2.00
N ASP A 134 -10.96 -6.21 -2.20
CA ASP A 134 -10.12 -5.37 -1.35
C ASP A 134 -10.72 -5.17 0.04
N ILE A 135 -12.05 -5.16 0.18
CA ILE A 135 -12.72 -5.20 1.49
C ILE A 135 -12.39 -6.51 2.21
N ALA A 136 -12.49 -7.65 1.53
CA ALA A 136 -12.14 -8.94 2.12
C ALA A 136 -10.67 -8.97 2.56
N LEU A 137 -9.75 -8.46 1.74
CA LEU A 137 -8.34 -8.31 2.11
C LEU A 137 -8.13 -7.34 3.28
N SER A 138 -8.93 -6.26 3.36
CA SER A 138 -8.88 -5.31 4.47
C SER A 138 -9.28 -5.95 5.79
N VAL A 139 -10.31 -6.79 5.78
CA VAL A 139 -10.74 -7.58 6.96
C VAL A 139 -9.66 -8.57 7.35
N LEU A 140 -9.13 -9.33 6.39
CA LEU A 140 -8.06 -10.29 6.62
C LEU A 140 -6.84 -9.61 7.23
N GLY A 141 -6.39 -8.50 6.65
CA GLY A 141 -5.26 -7.71 7.14
C GLY A 141 -5.48 -7.16 8.56
N ALA A 142 -6.70 -6.72 8.88
CA ALA A 142 -7.04 -6.24 10.22
C ALA A 142 -7.00 -7.38 11.27
N VAL A 143 -7.46 -8.57 10.92
CA VAL A 143 -7.39 -9.76 11.79
C VAL A 143 -5.94 -10.18 12.01
N ILE A 144 -5.13 -10.25 10.95
CA ILE A 144 -3.70 -10.55 11.02
C ILE A 144 -2.99 -9.51 11.89
N ALA A 145 -3.25 -8.22 11.65
CA ALA A 145 -2.61 -7.14 12.40
C ALA A 145 -2.92 -7.21 13.91
N LYS A 146 -4.16 -7.51 14.29
CA LYS A 146 -4.49 -7.67 15.72
C LYS A 146 -3.65 -8.75 16.40
N ARG A 147 -3.37 -9.87 15.71
CA ARG A 147 -2.63 -10.99 16.26
C ARG A 147 -1.12 -10.79 16.22
N VAL A 148 -0.61 -10.27 15.11
CA VAL A 148 0.84 -10.27 14.82
C VAL A 148 1.52 -8.97 15.25
N ARG A 149 0.83 -7.82 15.16
CA ARG A 149 1.42 -6.52 15.47
C ARG A 149 2.03 -6.41 16.88
N PRO A 150 1.42 -6.93 17.96
CA PRO A 150 2.03 -6.86 19.29
C PRO A 150 3.40 -7.55 19.33
N VAL A 151 3.52 -8.71 18.67
CA VAL A 151 4.76 -9.49 18.59
C VAL A 151 5.83 -8.74 17.80
N VAL A 152 5.46 -8.22 16.62
CA VAL A 152 6.38 -7.44 15.77
C VAL A 152 6.89 -6.19 16.48
N LEU A 153 6.02 -5.47 17.19
CA LEU A 153 6.44 -4.29 17.95
C LEU A 153 7.39 -4.66 19.08
N GLN A 154 7.15 -5.75 19.80
CA GLN A 154 8.03 -6.22 20.85
C GLN A 154 9.44 -6.51 20.29
N TYR A 155 9.55 -7.27 19.20
CA TYR A 155 10.84 -7.52 18.55
C TYR A 155 11.57 -6.24 18.12
N LEU A 156 10.83 -5.26 17.56
CA LEU A 156 11.40 -4.00 17.13
C LEU A 156 11.89 -3.12 18.31
N PHE A 157 11.25 -3.23 19.47
CA PHE A 157 11.69 -2.53 20.69
C PHE A 157 12.90 -3.21 21.31
N ASP A 158 12.90 -4.54 21.43
CA ASP A 158 14.01 -5.31 22.00
C ASP A 158 15.29 -5.14 21.15
N SER A 159 15.15 -5.18 19.83
CA SER A 159 16.27 -4.94 18.92
C SER A 159 16.88 -3.53 19.08
N LYS A 160 16.06 -2.50 19.32
CA LYS A 160 16.56 -1.15 19.57
C LYS A 160 17.29 -1.01 20.90
N SER A 161 16.82 -1.69 21.96
CA SER A 161 17.47 -1.65 23.26
C SER A 161 18.84 -2.34 23.21
N ASN A 162 18.96 -3.47 22.52
CA ASN A 162 20.22 -4.18 22.34
C ASN A 162 21.26 -3.37 21.56
N VAL A 163 20.87 -2.77 20.43
CA VAL A 163 21.75 -1.90 19.63
C VAL A 163 22.23 -0.70 20.46
N ARG A 164 21.37 -0.13 21.30
CA ARG A 164 21.75 0.99 22.16
C ARG A 164 22.76 0.59 23.22
N LEU A 165 22.59 -0.58 23.84
CA LEU A 165 23.53 -1.12 24.83
C LEU A 165 24.89 -1.41 24.20
N GLU A 166 24.94 -2.02 23.01
CA GLU A 166 26.18 -2.27 22.28
C GLU A 166 26.90 -0.97 21.91
N THR A 167 26.18 0.08 21.49
CA THR A 167 26.79 1.38 21.18
C THR A 167 27.31 2.10 22.42
N GLU A 168 26.66 1.95 23.57
CA GLU A 168 27.13 2.49 24.84
C GLU A 168 28.37 1.74 25.40
N GLU A 169 28.47 0.42 25.14
CA GLU A 169 29.66 -0.38 25.50
C GLU A 169 30.88 -0.07 24.62
N LEU A 170 30.65 0.16 23.30
CA LEU A 170 31.73 0.51 22.38
C LEU A 170 32.26 1.94 22.58
N ALA A 171 31.51 2.79 23.26
CA ALA A 171 31.90 4.19 23.55
C ALA A 171 32.66 4.34 24.89
N LYS A 172 32.88 3.25 25.66
CA LYS A 172 33.68 3.20 26.88
C LYS A 172 35.05 2.64 26.64
#